data_7c0dbae06e3b4ac446938ab79389b493
#
_entry.id   7c0dbae06e3b4ac446938ab79389b493
#
_cell.length_a   1.000
_cell.length_b   1.000
_cell.length_c   1.000
_cell.angle_alpha   90.00
_cell.angle_beta   90.00
_cell.angle_gamma   90.00
#
_symmetry.space_group_name_H-M   'P 1'
#
loop_
_entity.id
_entity.type
_entity.pdbx_description
1 polymer ?
#
loop_
_entity_poly.entity_id
_entity_poly.type
_entity_poly.pdbx_seq_one_letter_code
_entity_poly.pdbx_strand_id
1 'polypeptide(L)'
;MSRIFPVILIVLAVVLVAFATISPSNLTSAKSPDQAVRSLFERAKSRDWKSAFTYVAPISNVDESAFSRDLNGSDGSLRTYSSLQDINTKTLKESDNDATVRADLEWSSAVGALYETRDLQVIKDENGWKVVWPQEKQPNLPPQVIPVNYLRWDIVHRGNDEDWGAQNVEPPRVRIISMNAIEHDGGVMVLGEIENEDTVPGFVSVSATLLGKDGGNLGEESSFDKISHTLLPKEVSPFRIDFPNVKLADVKNVRMQPNALLVPASADPVIAVQHQRIETDARGHHVLKGELLNESGQTVNIPHVLATYYDNSGRVVWVSDGYSEQALLPQTPVPFAVDVRDDLAGNVQSYRVTVNNYTLDRQQ
;
A
#
# COMPACT_ATOMS: atom_id res chain seq x y z
N MET A 1 1.77 54.15 35.84
CA MET A 1 1.75 52.95 34.99
C MET A 1 0.40 52.21 34.89
N SER A 2 -0.73 52.71 35.40
CA SER A 2 -1.99 51.94 35.49
C SER A 2 -3.07 52.24 34.41
N ARG A 3 -2.82 53.11 33.43
CA ARG A 3 -3.81 53.48 32.41
C ARG A 3 -3.61 52.78 31.04
N ILE A 4 -2.49 52.09 30.87
CA ILE A 4 -2.16 51.38 29.59
C ILE A 4 -2.78 49.96 29.60
N PHE A 5 -2.91 49.34 30.75
CA PHE A 5 -3.42 47.97 30.92
C PHE A 5 -4.86 47.77 30.39
N PRO A 6 -5.84 48.66 30.70
CA PRO A 6 -7.19 48.51 30.17
C PRO A 6 -7.27 48.72 28.66
N VAL A 7 -6.40 49.54 28.05
CA VAL A 7 -6.37 49.75 26.58
C VAL A 7 -5.86 48.50 25.86
N ILE A 8 -4.83 47.86 26.41
CA ILE A 8 -4.29 46.60 25.87
C ILE A 8 -5.36 45.50 25.94
N LEU A 9 -6.10 45.44 27.03
CA LEU A 9 -7.16 44.43 27.23
C LEU A 9 -8.33 44.61 26.25
N ILE A 10 -8.70 45.86 25.97
CA ILE A 10 -9.75 46.20 24.99
C ILE A 10 -9.27 45.88 23.58
N VAL A 11 -8.02 46.18 23.20
CA VAL A 11 -7.46 45.84 21.91
C VAL A 11 -7.39 44.33 21.72
N LEU A 12 -6.98 43.60 22.76
CA LEU A 12 -6.94 42.13 22.73
C LEU A 12 -8.33 41.51 22.57
N ALA A 13 -9.34 42.07 23.28
CA ALA A 13 -10.73 41.63 23.17
C ALA A 13 -11.32 41.95 21.78
N VAL A 14 -11.01 43.10 21.18
CA VAL A 14 -11.44 43.44 19.82
C VAL A 14 -10.78 42.55 18.77
N VAL A 15 -9.51 42.21 18.95
CA VAL A 15 -8.79 41.26 18.08
C VAL A 15 -9.39 39.86 18.22
N LEU A 16 -9.67 39.40 19.43
CA LEU A 16 -10.32 38.11 19.70
C LEU A 16 -11.74 38.03 19.10
N VAL A 17 -12.52 39.11 19.24
CA VAL A 17 -13.86 39.19 18.64
C VAL A 17 -13.76 39.26 17.10
N ALA A 18 -12.80 40.00 16.56
CA ALA A 18 -12.56 40.02 15.11
C ALA A 18 -12.16 38.63 14.56
N PHE A 19 -11.36 37.87 15.30
CA PHE A 19 -11.05 36.48 14.95
C PHE A 19 -12.27 35.53 15.13
N ALA A 20 -13.13 35.78 16.10
CA ALA A 20 -14.34 34.98 16.32
C ALA A 20 -15.48 35.30 15.33
N THR A 21 -15.47 36.49 14.72
CA THR A 21 -16.46 36.90 13.70
C THR A 21 -16.02 36.60 12.26
N ILE A 22 -14.82 36.08 12.04
CA ILE A 22 -14.48 35.45 10.75
C ILE A 22 -15.32 34.20 10.66
N SER A 23 -16.50 34.34 10.06
CA SER A 23 -17.43 33.23 9.84
C SER A 23 -16.68 32.11 9.11
N PRO A 24 -16.77 30.85 9.56
CA PRO A 24 -16.13 29.71 8.89
C PRO A 24 -16.60 29.53 7.44
N SER A 25 -17.67 30.18 7.02
CA SER A 25 -18.21 30.18 5.66
C SER A 25 -17.25 30.71 4.58
N ASN A 26 -16.29 31.56 4.93
CA ASN A 26 -15.33 32.10 3.95
C ASN A 26 -14.07 31.23 3.77
N LEU A 27 -13.88 30.19 4.58
CA LEU A 27 -12.73 29.29 4.52
C LEU A 27 -12.93 28.09 3.58
N THR A 28 -14.16 27.89 3.08
CA THR A 28 -14.54 26.70 2.30
C THR A 28 -14.85 26.99 0.82
N SER A 29 -14.61 28.21 0.35
CA SER A 29 -14.84 28.58 -1.05
C SER A 29 -13.60 28.28 -1.90
N ALA A 30 -13.67 27.23 -2.71
CA ALA A 30 -12.63 26.94 -3.71
C ALA A 30 -12.80 27.88 -4.93
N LYS A 31 -11.71 28.54 -5.33
CA LYS A 31 -11.70 29.50 -6.44
C LYS A 31 -11.51 28.84 -7.81
N SER A 32 -10.98 27.62 -7.85
CA SER A 32 -10.78 26.84 -9.05
C SER A 32 -11.18 25.37 -8.84
N PRO A 33 -11.47 24.61 -9.92
CA PRO A 33 -11.88 23.22 -9.82
C PRO A 33 -10.82 22.33 -9.14
N ASP A 34 -9.55 22.49 -9.52
CA ASP A 34 -8.44 21.74 -8.95
C ASP A 34 -8.24 22.06 -7.46
N GLN A 35 -8.44 23.32 -7.06
CA GLN A 35 -8.41 23.72 -5.65
C GLN A 35 -9.51 23.04 -4.84
N ALA A 36 -10.72 22.87 -5.39
CA ALA A 36 -11.80 22.18 -4.71
C ALA A 36 -11.43 20.72 -4.40
N VAL A 37 -10.92 20.01 -5.41
CA VAL A 37 -10.49 18.62 -5.28
C VAL A 37 -9.30 18.49 -4.31
N ARG A 38 -8.29 19.33 -4.48
CA ARG A 38 -7.11 19.34 -3.59
C ARG A 38 -7.50 19.61 -2.16
N SER A 39 -8.31 20.63 -1.90
CA SER A 39 -8.74 20.99 -0.55
C SER A 39 -9.55 19.88 0.11
N LEU A 40 -10.42 19.19 -0.65
CA LEU A 40 -11.16 18.04 -0.18
C LEU A 40 -10.19 16.95 0.32
N PHE A 41 -9.23 16.55 -0.51
CA PHE A 41 -8.30 15.49 -0.15
C PHE A 41 -7.29 15.90 0.93
N GLU A 42 -6.86 17.17 1.00
CA GLU A 42 -6.00 17.66 2.08
C GLU A 42 -6.72 17.61 3.44
N ARG A 43 -8.02 17.88 3.47
CA ARG A 43 -8.84 17.69 4.67
C ARG A 43 -9.02 16.22 5.01
N ALA A 44 -9.29 15.39 4.01
CA ALA A 44 -9.37 13.93 4.17
C ALA A 44 -8.05 13.34 4.68
N LYS A 45 -6.89 13.82 4.19
CA LYS A 45 -5.56 13.45 4.66
C LYS A 45 -5.38 13.68 6.17
N SER A 46 -5.90 14.78 6.68
CA SER A 46 -5.92 15.09 8.13
C SER A 46 -7.06 14.42 8.89
N ARG A 47 -7.86 13.57 8.23
CA ARG A 47 -9.07 12.93 8.79
C ARG A 47 -10.12 13.92 9.29
N ASP A 48 -10.09 15.14 8.81
CA ASP A 48 -11.11 16.17 9.09
C ASP A 48 -12.27 15.99 8.08
N TRP A 49 -13.03 14.91 8.27
CA TRP A 49 -14.10 14.50 7.36
C TRP A 49 -15.17 15.56 7.21
N LYS A 50 -15.51 16.22 8.28
CA LYS A 50 -16.50 17.29 8.30
C LYS A 50 -16.10 18.45 7.41
N SER A 51 -14.87 18.92 7.52
CA SER A 51 -14.36 19.99 6.65
C SER A 51 -14.14 19.52 5.21
N ALA A 52 -13.71 18.27 5.00
CA ALA A 52 -13.62 17.68 3.66
C ALA A 52 -14.99 17.63 2.98
N PHE A 53 -16.02 17.20 3.70
CA PHE A 53 -17.38 17.08 3.19
C PHE A 53 -17.99 18.43 2.76
N THR A 54 -17.50 19.56 3.30
CA THR A 54 -17.95 20.89 2.85
C THR A 54 -17.61 21.18 1.38
N TYR A 55 -16.66 20.46 0.80
CA TYR A 55 -16.31 20.54 -0.63
C TYR A 55 -17.14 19.62 -1.52
N VAL A 56 -17.98 18.76 -0.95
CA VAL A 56 -18.87 17.87 -1.70
C VAL A 56 -20.10 18.64 -2.14
N ALA A 57 -20.48 18.48 -3.40
CA ALA A 57 -21.66 19.12 -3.97
C ALA A 57 -22.94 18.46 -3.44
N PRO A 58 -23.98 19.23 -3.05
CA PRO A 58 -25.25 18.68 -2.56
C PRO A 58 -25.93 17.73 -3.56
N ILE A 59 -25.72 17.93 -4.85
CA ILE A 59 -26.26 17.07 -5.91
C ILE A 59 -25.71 15.64 -5.84
N SER A 60 -24.61 15.42 -5.13
CA SER A 60 -24.03 14.08 -4.92
C SER A 60 -24.97 13.17 -4.14
N ASN A 61 -25.90 13.72 -3.37
CA ASN A 61 -26.88 12.99 -2.57
C ASN A 61 -26.23 11.92 -1.65
N VAL A 62 -25.04 12.22 -1.13
CA VAL A 62 -24.33 11.43 -0.12
C VAL A 62 -24.33 12.18 1.20
N ASP A 63 -24.38 11.47 2.30
CA ASP A 63 -24.14 12.06 3.62
C ASP A 63 -22.66 12.00 4.02
N GLU A 64 -22.29 12.76 5.06
CA GLU A 64 -20.91 12.81 5.56
C GLU A 64 -20.39 11.42 5.96
N SER A 65 -21.26 10.58 6.51
CA SER A 65 -20.90 9.23 6.94
C SER A 65 -20.60 8.31 5.76
N ALA A 66 -21.41 8.37 4.71
CA ALA A 66 -21.16 7.59 3.47
C ALA A 66 -19.89 8.05 2.77
N PHE A 67 -19.70 9.38 2.67
CA PHE A 67 -18.48 9.96 2.11
C PHE A 67 -17.22 9.54 2.89
N SER A 68 -17.25 9.64 4.22
CA SER A 68 -16.11 9.28 5.05
C SER A 68 -15.80 7.78 5.00
N ARG A 69 -16.83 6.92 4.92
CA ARG A 69 -16.66 5.47 4.75
C ARG A 69 -16.02 5.12 3.41
N ASP A 70 -16.44 5.79 2.34
CA ASP A 70 -15.85 5.55 1.01
C ASP A 70 -14.35 5.91 0.97
N LEU A 71 -13.94 7.00 1.59
CA LEU A 71 -12.53 7.39 1.66
C LEU A 71 -11.73 6.64 2.71
N ASN A 72 -12.30 6.39 3.87
CA ASN A 72 -11.59 5.76 4.98
C ASN A 72 -11.61 4.24 4.93
N GLY A 73 -12.56 3.66 4.19
CA GLY A 73 -12.69 2.21 4.07
C GLY A 73 -12.97 1.55 5.42
N SER A 74 -14.11 1.86 6.06
CA SER A 74 -14.48 1.28 7.37
C SER A 74 -14.85 -0.21 7.32
N ASP A 75 -14.77 -0.81 6.17
CA ASP A 75 -15.15 -2.19 5.84
C ASP A 75 -13.97 -3.18 5.88
N GLY A 76 -12.83 -2.78 6.45
CA GLY A 76 -11.61 -3.60 6.47
C GLY A 76 -10.79 -3.53 5.18
N SER A 77 -11.09 -2.57 4.31
CA SER A 77 -10.28 -2.32 3.11
C SER A 77 -8.86 -1.87 3.44
N LEU A 78 -7.94 -1.96 2.47
CA LEU A 78 -6.58 -1.42 2.61
C LEU A 78 -6.58 0.05 3.01
N ARG A 79 -7.58 0.83 2.57
CA ARG A 79 -7.74 2.24 2.92
C ARG A 79 -8.01 2.48 4.39
N THR A 80 -8.67 1.55 5.09
CA THR A 80 -8.93 1.66 6.54
C THR A 80 -7.65 1.84 7.35
N TYR A 81 -6.57 1.23 6.91
CA TYR A 81 -5.27 1.22 7.60
C TYR A 81 -4.19 1.98 6.83
N SER A 82 -4.58 2.69 5.79
CA SER A 82 -3.68 3.54 5.02
C SER A 82 -3.81 5.00 5.42
N SER A 83 -2.79 5.77 5.10
CA SER A 83 -2.78 7.23 5.24
C SER A 83 -2.43 7.86 3.89
N LEU A 84 -3.22 8.85 3.48
CA LEU A 84 -2.96 9.61 2.28
C LEU A 84 -1.67 10.41 2.44
N GLN A 85 -0.70 10.19 1.57
CA GLN A 85 0.63 10.80 1.64
C GLN A 85 0.77 11.96 0.66
N ASP A 86 0.39 11.75 -0.58
CA ASP A 86 0.51 12.76 -1.63
C ASP A 86 -0.77 12.92 -2.43
N ILE A 87 -0.98 14.13 -2.95
CA ILE A 87 -2.18 14.53 -3.69
C ILE A 87 -1.73 15.40 -4.85
N ASN A 88 -1.85 14.88 -6.06
CA ASN A 88 -1.63 15.64 -7.27
C ASN A 88 -2.95 15.83 -8.00
N THR A 89 -3.28 17.07 -8.37
CA THR A 89 -4.54 17.40 -9.05
C THR A 89 -4.29 18.09 -10.38
N LYS A 90 -5.07 17.71 -11.40
CA LYS A 90 -4.97 18.30 -12.73
C LYS A 90 -6.36 18.46 -13.34
N THR A 91 -6.72 19.68 -13.71
CA THR A 91 -7.93 19.93 -14.49
C THR A 91 -7.77 19.38 -15.90
N LEU A 92 -8.66 18.46 -16.28
CA LEU A 92 -8.69 17.84 -17.62
C LEU A 92 -9.57 18.61 -18.58
N LYS A 93 -10.72 19.07 -18.09
CA LYS A 93 -11.69 19.88 -18.85
C LYS A 93 -12.28 20.91 -17.91
N GLU A 94 -12.59 22.08 -18.43
CA GLU A 94 -13.21 23.17 -17.67
C GLU A 94 -14.16 23.97 -18.59
N SER A 95 -15.33 24.28 -18.05
CA SER A 95 -16.28 25.25 -18.61
C SER A 95 -16.69 26.25 -17.53
N ASP A 96 -17.61 27.16 -17.82
CA ASP A 96 -17.99 28.22 -16.88
C ASP A 96 -18.54 27.67 -15.54
N ASN A 97 -19.24 26.52 -15.55
CA ASN A 97 -19.96 25.99 -14.41
C ASN A 97 -19.62 24.53 -14.06
N ASP A 98 -18.85 23.85 -14.87
CA ASP A 98 -18.45 22.46 -14.64
C ASP A 98 -17.02 22.19 -15.11
N ALA A 99 -16.39 21.23 -14.48
CA ALA A 99 -15.04 20.79 -14.82
C ALA A 99 -14.86 19.31 -14.50
N THR A 100 -13.86 18.70 -15.12
CA THR A 100 -13.35 17.37 -14.74
C THR A 100 -11.93 17.54 -14.25
N VAL A 101 -11.67 17.09 -13.04
CA VAL A 101 -10.36 17.15 -12.40
C VAL A 101 -9.88 15.73 -12.09
N ARG A 102 -8.69 15.40 -12.54
CA ARG A 102 -7.98 14.18 -12.14
C ARG A 102 -7.29 14.41 -10.80
N ALA A 103 -7.47 13.50 -9.89
CA ALA A 103 -6.72 13.40 -8.65
C ALA A 103 -5.90 12.11 -8.67
N ASP A 104 -4.58 12.25 -8.63
CA ASP A 104 -3.65 11.15 -8.42
C ASP A 104 -3.26 11.16 -6.95
N LEU A 105 -3.56 10.05 -6.26
CA LEU A 105 -3.45 9.91 -4.81
C LEU A 105 -2.43 8.82 -4.49
N GLU A 106 -1.52 9.12 -3.58
CA GLU A 106 -0.60 8.14 -3.02
C GLU A 106 -0.97 7.85 -1.57
N TRP A 107 -1.22 6.58 -1.27
CA TRP A 107 -1.53 6.10 0.06
C TRP A 107 -0.37 5.26 0.60
N SER A 108 0.04 5.51 1.82
CA SER A 108 0.95 4.63 2.56
C SER A 108 0.14 3.65 3.37
N SER A 109 0.35 2.37 3.15
CA SER A 109 -0.25 1.30 3.92
C SER A 109 0.82 0.43 4.56
N ALA A 110 0.40 -0.48 5.43
CA ALA A 110 1.30 -1.46 6.05
C ALA A 110 1.92 -2.43 5.03
N VAL A 111 1.40 -2.49 3.81
CA VAL A 111 1.88 -3.37 2.74
C VAL A 111 2.54 -2.58 1.60
N GLY A 112 2.87 -1.33 1.81
CA GLY A 112 3.55 -0.46 0.84
C GLY A 112 2.68 0.70 0.35
N ALA A 113 3.16 1.39 -0.68
CA ALA A 113 2.45 2.48 -1.31
C ALA A 113 1.35 1.96 -2.24
N LEU A 114 0.18 2.59 -2.19
CA LEU A 114 -0.94 2.35 -3.08
C LEU A 114 -1.19 3.61 -3.90
N TYR A 115 -1.40 3.47 -5.19
CA TYR A 115 -1.67 4.58 -6.10
C TYR A 115 -3.10 4.48 -6.61
N GLU A 116 -3.82 5.58 -6.51
CA GLU A 116 -5.22 5.68 -6.95
C GLU A 116 -5.38 6.90 -7.84
N THR A 117 -6.04 6.76 -8.98
CA THR A 117 -6.40 7.88 -9.87
C THR A 117 -7.92 7.98 -9.95
N ARG A 118 -8.46 9.16 -9.66
CA ARG A 118 -9.89 9.47 -9.77
C ARG A 118 -10.12 10.64 -10.70
N ASP A 119 -11.00 10.48 -11.69
CA ASP A 119 -11.51 11.59 -12.49
C ASP A 119 -12.83 12.06 -11.88
N LEU A 120 -12.80 13.24 -11.25
CA LEU A 120 -13.90 13.80 -10.48
C LEU A 120 -14.57 14.91 -11.24
N GLN A 121 -15.90 14.87 -11.31
CA GLN A 121 -16.70 15.98 -11.80
C GLN A 121 -16.76 17.06 -10.72
N VAL A 122 -16.60 18.30 -11.10
CA VAL A 122 -16.62 19.47 -10.23
C VAL A 122 -17.59 20.49 -10.81
N ILE A 123 -18.49 20.99 -10.01
CA ILE A 123 -19.48 21.99 -10.41
C ILE A 123 -19.32 23.28 -9.62
N LYS A 124 -19.72 24.38 -10.21
CA LYS A 124 -19.68 25.68 -9.57
C LYS A 124 -21.07 26.03 -9.02
N ASP A 125 -21.13 26.31 -7.73
CA ASP A 125 -22.33 26.82 -7.05
C ASP A 125 -22.11 28.26 -6.54
N GLU A 126 -23.05 28.81 -5.81
CA GLU A 126 -22.98 30.15 -5.19
C GLU A 126 -21.81 30.31 -4.22
N ASN A 127 -21.32 29.20 -3.65
CA ASN A 127 -20.24 29.13 -2.67
C ASN A 127 -18.90 28.72 -3.29
N GLY A 128 -18.79 28.63 -4.62
CA GLY A 128 -17.59 28.27 -5.35
C GLY A 128 -17.62 26.87 -5.94
N TRP A 129 -16.44 26.30 -6.23
CA TRP A 129 -16.34 24.99 -6.85
C TRP A 129 -16.53 23.86 -5.82
N LYS A 130 -17.35 22.86 -6.19
CA LYS A 130 -17.72 21.69 -5.37
C LYS A 130 -17.54 20.40 -6.16
N VAL A 131 -17.05 19.38 -5.49
CA VAL A 131 -16.83 18.06 -6.07
C VAL A 131 -18.15 17.27 -6.09
N VAL A 132 -18.54 16.78 -7.23
CA VAL A 132 -19.62 15.81 -7.33
C VAL A 132 -19.05 14.45 -6.94
N TRP A 133 -19.38 14.00 -5.73
CA TRP A 133 -18.88 12.73 -5.23
C TRP A 133 -19.57 11.59 -5.96
N PRO A 134 -18.84 10.69 -6.64
CA PRO A 134 -19.47 9.64 -7.41
C PRO A 134 -20.21 8.68 -6.49
N GLN A 135 -21.48 8.50 -6.76
CA GLN A 135 -22.28 7.41 -6.19
C GLN A 135 -22.09 6.15 -7.05
N GLU A 136 -20.90 5.71 -7.26
CA GLU A 136 -20.75 4.40 -7.83
C GLU A 136 -21.24 3.41 -6.77
N LYS A 137 -22.42 2.84 -7.03
CA LYS A 137 -22.67 1.47 -6.62
C LYS A 137 -21.58 0.68 -7.31
N GLN A 138 -20.47 0.46 -6.64
CA GLN A 138 -19.46 -0.44 -7.14
C GLN A 138 -20.20 -1.74 -7.48
N PRO A 139 -20.14 -2.20 -8.73
CA PRO A 139 -20.85 -3.39 -9.13
C PRO A 139 -20.28 -4.53 -8.29
N ASN A 140 -20.97 -4.97 -7.25
CA ASN A 140 -20.66 -6.14 -6.41
C ASN A 140 -19.15 -6.50 -6.30
N LEU A 141 -18.28 -5.49 -6.43
CA LEU A 141 -16.88 -5.69 -6.11
C LEU A 141 -16.83 -5.92 -4.61
N PRO A 142 -16.26 -7.02 -4.20
CA PRO A 142 -16.06 -7.26 -2.79
C PRO A 142 -15.30 -6.07 -2.19
N PRO A 143 -15.60 -5.70 -0.94
CA PRO A 143 -14.89 -4.62 -0.29
C PRO A 143 -13.40 -4.88 -0.39
N GLN A 144 -12.63 -3.84 -0.71
CA GLN A 144 -11.18 -3.91 -0.68
C GLN A 144 -10.76 -4.21 0.74
N VAL A 145 -10.36 -5.44 1.03
CA VAL A 145 -10.00 -5.90 2.36
C VAL A 145 -8.48 -5.97 2.51
N ILE A 146 -8.03 -5.83 3.74
CA ILE A 146 -6.61 -5.95 4.08
C ILE A 146 -6.13 -7.35 3.70
N PRO A 147 -4.94 -7.49 3.12
CA PRO A 147 -4.35 -8.79 2.88
C PRO A 147 -4.36 -9.67 4.15
N VAL A 148 -4.72 -10.93 3.99
CA VAL A 148 -4.83 -11.89 5.10
C VAL A 148 -3.55 -11.95 5.94
N ASN A 149 -2.40 -11.87 5.30
CA ASN A 149 -1.11 -11.92 5.98
C ASN A 149 -0.91 -10.75 6.94
N TYR A 150 -1.36 -9.56 6.55
CA TYR A 150 -1.30 -8.40 7.43
C TYR A 150 -2.22 -8.56 8.64
N LEU A 151 -3.44 -9.04 8.43
CA LEU A 151 -4.37 -9.33 9.52
C LEU A 151 -3.83 -10.41 10.46
N ARG A 152 -3.23 -11.45 9.90
CA ARG A 152 -2.60 -12.52 10.70
C ARG A 152 -1.40 -11.99 11.48
N TRP A 153 -0.56 -11.17 10.85
CA TRP A 153 0.56 -10.52 11.52
C TRP A 153 0.09 -9.65 12.70
N ASP A 154 -0.95 -8.85 12.49
CA ASP A 154 -1.51 -8.00 13.53
C ASP A 154 -2.13 -8.83 14.68
N ILE A 155 -2.83 -9.90 14.38
CA ILE A 155 -3.37 -10.84 15.38
C ILE A 155 -2.24 -11.50 16.18
N VAL A 156 -1.20 -11.98 15.51
CA VAL A 156 -0.06 -12.62 16.16
C VAL A 156 0.72 -11.65 17.04
N HIS A 157 0.86 -10.40 16.65
CA HIS A 157 1.56 -9.38 17.45
C HIS A 157 0.70 -8.68 18.50
N ARG A 158 -0.63 -8.63 18.32
CA ARG A 158 -1.56 -8.05 19.30
C ARG A 158 -2.14 -9.07 20.26
N GLY A 159 -2.28 -10.31 19.83
CA GLY A 159 -2.55 -11.40 20.75
C GLY A 159 -1.35 -11.51 21.67
N ASN A 160 -1.44 -10.90 22.84
CA ASN A 160 -0.40 -11.00 23.84
C ASN A 160 0.06 -12.45 23.96
N ASP A 161 1.32 -12.64 24.24
CA ASP A 161 1.94 -13.92 24.56
C ASP A 161 1.13 -14.77 25.59
N GLU A 162 0.18 -14.16 26.28
CA GLU A 162 -0.72 -14.76 27.23
C GLU A 162 -1.88 -15.56 26.59
N ASP A 163 -2.40 -15.12 25.41
CA ASP A 163 -3.60 -15.77 24.82
C ASP A 163 -3.29 -17.04 24.03
N TRP A 164 -2.05 -17.23 23.59
CA TRP A 164 -1.71 -18.36 22.72
C TRP A 164 -1.15 -19.56 23.46
N GLY A 165 -0.87 -19.48 24.74
CA GLY A 165 -0.12 -20.52 25.45
C GLY A 165 1.19 -20.82 24.72
N ALA A 166 1.63 -19.88 23.90
CA ALA A 166 2.63 -20.02 22.86
C ALA A 166 4.05 -20.19 23.41
N GLN A 167 4.24 -20.02 24.68
CA GLN A 167 5.54 -20.17 25.34
C GLN A 167 6.17 -21.57 25.17
N ASN A 168 5.42 -22.54 24.62
CA ASN A 168 5.90 -23.91 24.42
C ASN A 168 5.69 -24.47 23.01
N VAL A 169 5.31 -23.63 22.04
CA VAL A 169 5.17 -24.07 20.65
C VAL A 169 6.45 -23.76 19.89
N GLU A 170 7.11 -24.81 19.39
CA GLU A 170 8.28 -24.62 18.53
C GLU A 170 7.89 -23.83 17.29
N PRO A 171 8.66 -22.78 16.93
CA PRO A 171 8.41 -22.03 15.70
C PRO A 171 8.64 -22.95 14.49
N PRO A 172 7.90 -22.74 13.38
CA PRO A 172 8.15 -23.47 12.14
C PRO A 172 9.60 -23.30 11.67
N ARG A 173 10.19 -24.37 11.16
CA ARG A 173 11.55 -24.33 10.63
C ARG A 173 11.54 -23.70 9.25
N VAL A 174 12.30 -22.63 9.14
CA VAL A 174 12.47 -21.88 7.89
C VAL A 174 13.95 -21.74 7.56
N ARG A 175 14.25 -21.69 6.26
CA ARG A 175 15.62 -21.57 5.78
C ARG A 175 15.73 -20.55 4.67
N ILE A 176 16.75 -19.72 4.73
CA ILE A 176 17.15 -18.87 3.60
C ILE A 176 17.88 -19.76 2.59
N ILE A 177 17.31 -19.92 1.41
CA ILE A 177 17.85 -20.81 0.36
C ILE A 177 18.73 -20.07 -0.63
N SER A 178 18.58 -18.74 -0.75
CA SER A 178 19.44 -17.90 -1.56
C SER A 178 19.58 -16.52 -0.94
N MET A 179 20.71 -15.84 -1.18
CA MET A 179 20.96 -14.47 -0.77
C MET A 179 21.93 -13.80 -1.74
N ASN A 180 21.62 -12.57 -2.13
CA ASN A 180 22.43 -11.72 -2.98
C ASN A 180 22.35 -10.28 -2.49
N ALA A 181 23.52 -9.63 -2.32
CA ALA A 181 23.60 -8.20 -2.00
C ALA A 181 24.05 -7.44 -3.24
N ILE A 182 23.27 -6.45 -3.64
CA ILE A 182 23.53 -5.63 -4.83
C ILE A 182 23.56 -4.15 -4.47
N GLU A 183 24.21 -3.34 -5.31
CA GLU A 183 24.10 -1.89 -5.24
C GLU A 183 22.93 -1.42 -6.11
N HIS A 184 22.09 -0.56 -5.55
CA HIS A 184 20.98 0.04 -6.26
C HIS A 184 20.66 1.42 -5.68
N ASP A 185 20.50 2.42 -6.55
CA ASP A 185 20.16 3.81 -6.20
C ASP A 185 21.07 4.42 -5.12
N GLY A 186 22.36 4.03 -5.14
CA GLY A 186 23.37 4.51 -4.18
C GLY A 186 23.30 3.86 -2.80
N GLY A 187 22.42 2.89 -2.62
CA GLY A 187 22.29 2.06 -1.42
C GLY A 187 22.62 0.59 -1.67
N VAL A 188 22.52 -0.23 -0.62
CA VAL A 188 22.61 -1.69 -0.69
C VAL A 188 21.20 -2.28 -0.62
N MET A 189 20.98 -3.28 -1.45
CA MET A 189 19.77 -4.08 -1.44
C MET A 189 20.15 -5.55 -1.23
N VAL A 190 19.53 -6.20 -0.25
CA VAL A 190 19.71 -7.62 0.02
C VAL A 190 18.46 -8.35 -0.50
N LEU A 191 18.69 -9.23 -1.47
CA LEU A 191 17.66 -10.02 -2.15
C LEU A 191 17.85 -11.50 -1.82
N GLY A 192 16.80 -12.27 -1.81
CA GLY A 192 16.91 -13.71 -1.63
C GLY A 192 15.58 -14.42 -1.58
N GLU A 193 15.64 -15.66 -1.11
CA GLU A 193 14.46 -16.51 -0.94
C GLU A 193 14.51 -17.24 0.39
N ILE A 194 13.34 -17.38 1.01
CA ILE A 194 13.11 -18.14 2.23
C ILE A 194 12.13 -19.26 1.96
N GLU A 195 12.41 -20.44 2.47
CA GLU A 195 11.56 -21.66 2.38
C GLU A 195 11.03 -22.03 3.74
N ASN A 196 9.76 -22.41 3.82
CA ASN A 196 9.21 -23.12 4.95
C ASN A 196 9.54 -24.62 4.84
N GLU A 197 10.52 -25.10 5.61
CA GLU A 197 10.93 -26.51 5.62
C GLU A 197 10.01 -27.39 6.46
N ASP A 198 9.12 -26.79 7.24
CA ASP A 198 8.25 -27.52 8.16
C ASP A 198 7.02 -28.13 7.48
N THR A 199 6.24 -28.86 8.25
CA THR A 199 4.97 -29.48 7.84
C THR A 199 3.75 -28.64 8.26
N VAL A 200 3.98 -27.51 8.91
CA VAL A 200 2.96 -26.57 9.38
C VAL A 200 3.15 -25.19 8.73
N PRO A 201 2.09 -24.42 8.52
CA PRO A 201 2.22 -23.08 7.97
C PRO A 201 2.91 -22.14 8.94
N GLY A 202 3.72 -21.22 8.41
CA GLY A 202 4.47 -20.26 9.19
C GLY A 202 4.28 -18.83 8.68
N PHE A 203 4.15 -17.88 9.62
CA PHE A 203 4.34 -16.47 9.33
C PHE A 203 5.84 -16.19 9.40
N VAL A 204 6.41 -15.72 8.29
CA VAL A 204 7.86 -15.53 8.16
C VAL A 204 8.23 -14.06 8.04
N SER A 205 9.40 -13.72 8.56
CA SER A 205 10.08 -12.47 8.32
C SER A 205 11.58 -12.71 8.21
N VAL A 206 12.27 -11.80 7.53
CA VAL A 206 13.73 -11.87 7.36
C VAL A 206 14.32 -10.52 7.72
N SER A 207 15.29 -10.53 8.63
CA SER A 207 16.11 -9.37 8.94
C SER A 207 17.52 -9.57 8.40
N ALA A 208 18.16 -8.48 8.02
CA ALA A 208 19.56 -8.47 7.61
C ALA A 208 20.35 -7.41 8.38
N THR A 209 21.55 -7.76 8.82
CA THR A 209 22.52 -6.82 9.37
C THR A 209 23.72 -6.73 8.43
N LEU A 210 24.05 -5.53 7.94
CA LEU A 210 25.24 -5.30 7.14
C LEU A 210 26.46 -5.04 8.05
N LEU A 211 27.51 -5.78 7.85
CA LEU A 211 28.76 -5.66 8.63
C LEU A 211 29.86 -5.06 7.77
N GLY A 212 30.52 -4.03 8.31
CA GLY A 212 31.65 -3.37 7.69
C GLY A 212 32.97 -4.16 7.72
N LYS A 213 34.01 -3.61 7.09
CA LYS A 213 35.35 -4.22 7.03
C LYS A 213 36.00 -4.38 8.41
N ASP A 214 35.63 -3.52 9.33
CA ASP A 214 36.04 -3.55 10.74
C ASP A 214 35.16 -4.44 11.62
N GLY A 215 34.10 -5.02 11.06
CA GLY A 215 33.12 -5.82 11.77
C GLY A 215 32.01 -5.00 12.45
N GLY A 216 32.04 -3.67 12.31
CA GLY A 216 31.00 -2.78 12.82
C GLY A 216 29.67 -2.95 12.08
N ASN A 217 28.57 -2.65 12.77
CA ASN A 217 27.23 -2.65 12.19
C ASN A 217 27.05 -1.39 11.32
N LEU A 218 26.78 -1.56 10.03
CA LEU A 218 26.49 -0.49 9.07
C LEU A 218 24.99 -0.20 8.93
N GLY A 219 24.14 -1.14 9.31
CA GLY A 219 22.70 -1.03 9.26
C GLY A 219 22.01 -2.37 9.53
N GLU A 220 20.81 -2.30 10.07
CA GLU A 220 19.95 -3.46 10.32
C GLU A 220 18.54 -3.11 9.86
N GLU A 221 17.99 -3.93 8.97
CA GLU A 221 16.67 -3.73 8.36
C GLU A 221 15.96 -5.07 8.19
N SER A 222 14.65 -5.01 7.96
CA SER A 222 13.81 -6.18 7.78
C SER A 222 13.01 -6.11 6.49
N SER A 223 12.76 -7.26 5.87
CA SER A 223 11.83 -7.36 4.76
C SER A 223 10.41 -7.25 5.27
N PHE A 224 9.64 -6.31 4.73
CA PHE A 224 8.26 -6.09 5.14
C PHE A 224 7.27 -6.22 3.97
N ASP A 225 7.47 -5.51 2.89
CA ASP A 225 6.54 -5.41 1.77
C ASP A 225 6.91 -6.32 0.58
N LYS A 226 8.16 -6.73 0.49
CA LYS A 226 8.70 -7.58 -0.60
C LYS A 226 8.92 -9.02 -0.13
N ILE A 227 7.98 -9.56 0.62
CA ILE A 227 8.00 -10.92 1.13
C ILE A 227 6.58 -11.45 1.25
N SER A 228 6.39 -12.75 1.04
CA SER A 228 5.18 -13.42 1.49
C SER A 228 5.32 -13.81 2.95
N HIS A 229 4.51 -13.21 3.79
CA HIS A 229 4.59 -13.49 5.23
C HIS A 229 4.02 -14.86 5.63
N THR A 230 3.01 -15.37 4.93
CA THR A 230 2.47 -16.71 5.24
C THR A 230 2.96 -17.71 4.22
N LEU A 231 3.77 -18.64 4.65
CA LEU A 231 4.26 -19.75 3.85
C LEU A 231 3.61 -21.06 4.28
N LEU A 232 2.99 -21.74 3.35
CA LEU A 232 2.55 -23.11 3.50
C LEU A 232 3.78 -24.06 3.56
N PRO A 233 3.61 -25.31 4.00
CA PRO A 233 4.68 -26.29 3.97
C PRO A 233 5.35 -26.39 2.60
N LYS A 234 6.69 -26.29 2.56
CA LYS A 234 7.53 -26.33 1.34
C LYS A 234 7.37 -25.16 0.39
N GLU A 235 6.63 -24.15 0.77
CA GLU A 235 6.49 -22.94 -0.02
C GLU A 235 7.71 -22.04 0.11
N VAL A 236 8.01 -21.30 -0.96
CA VAL A 236 9.15 -20.39 -1.07
C VAL A 236 8.64 -18.98 -1.34
N SER A 237 9.13 -18.02 -0.58
CA SER A 237 8.92 -16.60 -0.85
C SER A 237 10.22 -15.90 -1.20
N PRO A 238 10.22 -14.97 -2.17
CA PRO A 238 11.30 -13.99 -2.24
C PRO A 238 11.29 -13.08 -1.04
N PHE A 239 12.40 -12.40 -0.80
CA PHE A 239 12.49 -11.24 0.07
C PHE A 239 13.41 -10.18 -0.52
N ARG A 240 13.15 -8.92 -0.15
CA ARG A 240 13.98 -7.77 -0.46
C ARG A 240 14.08 -6.87 0.75
N ILE A 241 15.30 -6.46 1.08
CA ILE A 241 15.61 -5.58 2.21
C ILE A 241 16.49 -4.44 1.69
N ASP A 242 16.07 -3.21 1.87
CA ASP A 242 16.72 -2.02 1.34
C ASP A 242 17.52 -1.28 2.44
N PHE A 243 18.76 -0.91 2.11
CA PHE A 243 19.65 -0.12 2.96
C PHE A 243 20.08 1.14 2.20
N PRO A 244 19.26 2.19 2.18
CA PRO A 244 19.46 3.34 1.29
C PRO A 244 20.70 4.17 1.61
N ASN A 245 21.24 4.07 2.83
CA ASN A 245 22.36 4.89 3.31
C ASN A 245 23.70 4.13 3.39
N VAL A 246 23.76 2.89 2.90
CA VAL A 246 24.96 2.05 2.96
C VAL A 246 25.50 1.81 1.55
N LYS A 247 26.82 1.95 1.34
CA LYS A 247 27.47 1.62 0.06
C LYS A 247 27.92 0.17 0.07
N LEU A 248 27.70 -0.54 -1.03
CA LEU A 248 28.11 -1.93 -1.16
C LEU A 248 29.61 -2.13 -0.94
N ALA A 249 30.42 -1.17 -1.37
CA ALA A 249 31.87 -1.20 -1.19
C ALA A 249 32.34 -1.22 0.29
N ASP A 250 31.50 -0.77 1.22
CA ASP A 250 31.80 -0.75 2.65
C ASP A 250 31.38 -2.04 3.34
N VAL A 251 30.49 -2.84 2.70
CA VAL A 251 29.98 -4.09 3.25
C VAL A 251 30.99 -5.21 3.06
N LYS A 252 31.34 -5.89 4.16
CA LYS A 252 32.18 -7.09 4.16
C LYS A 252 31.36 -8.36 4.27
N ASN A 253 30.26 -8.33 5.04
CA ASN A 253 29.42 -9.49 5.27
C ASN A 253 27.97 -9.07 5.51
N VAL A 254 27.05 -9.97 5.22
CA VAL A 254 25.61 -9.84 5.50
C VAL A 254 25.23 -10.95 6.47
N ARG A 255 24.71 -10.56 7.63
CA ARG A 255 24.15 -11.51 8.59
C ARG A 255 22.66 -11.56 8.40
N MET A 256 22.13 -12.71 8.07
CA MET A 256 20.70 -12.93 7.88
C MET A 256 20.10 -13.58 9.11
N GLN A 257 18.89 -13.16 9.45
CA GLN A 257 18.11 -13.73 10.54
C GLN A 257 16.67 -14.00 10.05
N PRO A 258 16.37 -15.25 9.68
CA PRO A 258 15.00 -15.66 9.41
C PRO A 258 14.26 -15.86 10.74
N ASN A 259 13.00 -15.44 10.76
CA ASN A 259 12.09 -15.67 11.87
C ASN A 259 10.82 -16.32 11.34
N ALA A 260 10.21 -17.17 12.17
CA ALA A 260 8.93 -17.78 11.85
C ALA A 260 8.05 -17.88 13.10
N LEU A 261 6.75 -17.70 12.90
CA LEU A 261 5.74 -17.93 13.92
C LEU A 261 4.72 -18.93 13.37
N LEU A 262 4.24 -19.80 14.22
CA LEU A 262 3.15 -20.71 13.84
C LEU A 262 1.88 -19.90 13.57
N VAL A 263 1.21 -20.19 12.47
CA VAL A 263 -0.09 -19.59 12.15
C VAL A 263 -1.14 -20.68 11.91
N PRO A 264 -2.42 -20.41 12.19
CA PRO A 264 -3.48 -21.36 11.89
C PRO A 264 -3.48 -21.67 10.39
N ALA A 265 -3.61 -22.94 10.03
CA ALA A 265 -3.84 -23.32 8.64
C ALA A 265 -5.15 -22.72 8.15
N SER A 266 -5.11 -22.11 6.97
CA SER A 266 -6.31 -21.69 6.25
C SER A 266 -6.39 -22.48 4.95
N ALA A 267 -7.59 -22.74 4.47
CA ALA A 267 -7.80 -23.23 3.12
C ALA A 267 -7.52 -22.06 2.17
N ASP A 268 -6.27 -21.88 1.80
CA ASP A 268 -5.90 -20.84 0.85
C ASP A 268 -6.34 -21.25 -0.55
N PRO A 269 -6.89 -20.31 -1.33
CA PRO A 269 -7.28 -20.59 -2.70
C PRO A 269 -6.06 -20.88 -3.56
N VAL A 270 -6.22 -21.78 -4.49
CA VAL A 270 -5.23 -22.03 -5.54
C VAL A 270 -5.38 -20.95 -6.59
N ILE A 271 -4.32 -20.15 -6.77
CA ILE A 271 -4.25 -19.14 -7.83
C ILE A 271 -3.20 -19.60 -8.83
N ALA A 272 -3.65 -19.96 -10.02
CA ALA A 272 -2.76 -20.30 -11.12
C ALA A 272 -2.28 -19.02 -11.82
N VAL A 273 -0.98 -18.98 -12.13
CA VAL A 273 -0.37 -17.90 -12.91
C VAL A 273 -0.14 -18.40 -14.32
N GLN A 274 -0.76 -17.74 -15.30
CA GLN A 274 -0.79 -18.19 -16.69
C GLN A 274 -0.26 -17.13 -17.65
N HIS A 275 0.15 -17.55 -18.84
CA HIS A 275 0.53 -16.69 -19.97
C HIS A 275 1.59 -15.63 -19.62
N GLN A 276 2.51 -15.98 -18.71
CA GLN A 276 3.54 -15.07 -18.23
C GLN A 276 4.55 -14.75 -19.32
N ARG A 277 4.90 -13.47 -19.49
CA ARG A 277 5.95 -13.01 -20.38
C ARG A 277 6.45 -11.62 -20.01
N ILE A 278 7.71 -11.37 -20.28
CA ILE A 278 8.28 -10.02 -20.20
C ILE A 278 8.08 -9.34 -21.55
N GLU A 279 7.49 -8.18 -21.55
CA GLU A 279 7.24 -7.33 -22.71
C GLU A 279 7.84 -5.94 -22.51
N THR A 280 8.12 -5.26 -23.61
CA THR A 280 8.44 -3.82 -23.56
C THR A 280 7.15 -3.04 -23.77
N ASP A 281 6.86 -2.13 -22.86
CA ASP A 281 5.69 -1.25 -22.96
C ASP A 281 5.89 -0.14 -24.02
N ALA A 282 4.86 0.66 -24.27
CA ALA A 282 4.91 1.76 -25.22
C ALA A 282 5.90 2.89 -24.86
N ARG A 283 6.41 2.90 -23.63
CA ARG A 283 7.40 3.88 -23.14
C ARG A 283 8.83 3.32 -23.18
N GLY A 284 8.98 2.05 -23.56
CA GLY A 284 10.27 1.36 -23.61
C GLY A 284 10.66 0.65 -22.30
N HIS A 285 9.79 0.63 -21.29
CA HIS A 285 10.03 -0.08 -20.04
C HIS A 285 9.66 -1.55 -20.15
N HIS A 286 10.40 -2.38 -19.43
CA HIS A 286 10.12 -3.80 -19.39
C HIS A 286 9.10 -4.11 -18.29
N VAL A 287 8.10 -4.91 -18.63
CA VAL A 287 6.99 -5.29 -17.74
C VAL A 287 6.76 -6.79 -17.85
N LEU A 288 6.72 -7.47 -16.72
CA LEU A 288 6.26 -8.85 -16.63
C LEU A 288 4.73 -8.84 -16.56
N LYS A 289 4.10 -9.41 -17.56
CA LYS A 289 2.65 -9.54 -17.66
C LYS A 289 2.24 -11.00 -17.62
N GLY A 290 1.02 -11.23 -17.23
CA GLY A 290 0.38 -12.54 -17.24
C GLY A 290 -1.06 -12.44 -16.78
N GLU A 291 -1.64 -13.57 -16.48
CA GLU A 291 -3.01 -13.70 -15.99
C GLU A 291 -3.02 -14.51 -14.69
N LEU A 292 -3.85 -14.09 -13.75
CA LEU A 292 -4.14 -14.81 -12.53
C LEU A 292 -5.49 -15.50 -12.68
N LEU A 293 -5.53 -16.80 -12.47
CA LEU A 293 -6.75 -17.61 -12.49
C LEU A 293 -7.01 -18.15 -11.09
N ASN A 294 -8.12 -17.74 -10.50
CA ASN A 294 -8.58 -18.28 -9.24
C ASN A 294 -9.30 -19.61 -9.48
N GLU A 295 -8.66 -20.71 -9.12
CA GLU A 295 -9.20 -22.07 -9.27
C GLU A 295 -10.09 -22.48 -8.08
N SER A 296 -10.23 -21.63 -7.05
CA SER A 296 -11.10 -21.88 -5.91
C SER A 296 -12.55 -21.45 -6.18
N GLY A 297 -13.46 -21.87 -5.34
CA GLY A 297 -14.87 -21.43 -5.38
C GLY A 297 -15.13 -20.10 -4.66
N GLN A 298 -14.10 -19.43 -4.11
CA GLN A 298 -14.22 -18.22 -3.31
C GLN A 298 -13.61 -17.04 -4.05
N THR A 299 -14.16 -15.84 -3.88
CA THR A 299 -13.56 -14.62 -4.43
C THR A 299 -12.30 -14.26 -3.67
N VAL A 300 -11.26 -13.92 -4.39
CA VAL A 300 -9.98 -13.46 -3.86
C VAL A 300 -9.83 -11.97 -4.11
N ASN A 301 -9.66 -11.21 -3.05
CA ASN A 301 -9.53 -9.77 -3.12
C ASN A 301 -8.05 -9.34 -3.08
N ILE A 302 -7.73 -8.35 -3.90
CA ILE A 302 -6.43 -7.66 -3.93
C ILE A 302 -5.25 -8.63 -3.85
N PRO A 303 -5.07 -9.50 -4.84
CA PRO A 303 -3.90 -10.37 -4.84
C PRO A 303 -2.62 -9.54 -5.00
N HIS A 304 -1.67 -9.79 -4.12
CA HIS A 304 -0.33 -9.24 -4.20
C HIS A 304 0.56 -10.17 -5.01
N VAL A 305 1.11 -9.67 -6.09
CA VAL A 305 1.99 -10.42 -6.99
C VAL A 305 3.44 -10.07 -6.65
N LEU A 306 4.23 -11.08 -6.33
CA LEU A 306 5.67 -10.98 -6.17
C LEU A 306 6.36 -11.65 -7.36
N ALA A 307 7.29 -10.95 -7.99
CA ALA A 307 8.08 -11.48 -9.08
C ALA A 307 9.57 -11.54 -8.71
N THR A 308 10.14 -12.73 -8.76
CA THR A 308 11.55 -13.01 -8.49
C THR A 308 12.26 -13.28 -9.82
N TYR A 309 13.38 -12.61 -10.05
CA TYR A 309 14.16 -12.74 -11.27
C TYR A 309 15.54 -13.34 -10.98
N TYR A 310 15.96 -14.26 -11.83
CA TYR A 310 17.20 -15.04 -11.66
C TYR A 310 18.17 -14.83 -12.82
N ASP A 311 19.46 -14.84 -12.48
CA ASP A 311 20.54 -14.91 -13.47
C ASP A 311 20.81 -16.34 -13.95
N ASN A 312 21.79 -16.49 -14.83
CA ASN A 312 22.23 -17.79 -15.37
C ASN A 312 22.72 -18.80 -14.31
N SER A 313 23.09 -18.31 -13.14
CA SER A 313 23.54 -19.15 -12.02
C SER A 313 22.43 -19.50 -11.03
N GLY A 314 21.19 -19.04 -11.31
CA GLY A 314 20.03 -19.22 -10.44
C GLY A 314 20.04 -18.31 -9.23
N ARG A 315 20.84 -17.25 -9.22
CA ARG A 315 20.83 -16.27 -8.12
C ARG A 315 19.70 -15.26 -8.35
N VAL A 316 19.05 -14.85 -7.27
CA VAL A 316 18.07 -13.76 -7.30
C VAL A 316 18.82 -12.45 -7.61
N VAL A 317 18.46 -11.80 -8.71
CA VAL A 317 19.02 -10.52 -9.15
C VAL A 317 18.05 -9.37 -8.96
N TRP A 318 16.75 -9.67 -8.84
CA TRP A 318 15.73 -8.67 -8.57
C TRP A 318 14.47 -9.29 -7.94
N VAL A 319 13.77 -8.49 -7.16
CA VAL A 319 12.43 -8.79 -6.63
C VAL A 319 11.58 -7.55 -6.87
N SER A 320 10.49 -7.71 -7.58
CA SER A 320 9.47 -6.68 -7.75
C SER A 320 8.11 -7.18 -7.29
N ASP A 321 7.20 -6.27 -7.07
CA ASP A 321 5.85 -6.56 -6.63
C ASP A 321 4.83 -5.68 -7.33
N GLY A 322 3.57 -6.09 -7.26
CA GLY A 322 2.43 -5.35 -7.73
C GLY A 322 1.13 -5.91 -7.17
N TYR A 323 0.09 -5.12 -7.23
CA TYR A 323 -1.25 -5.53 -6.82
C TYR A 323 -2.15 -5.64 -8.04
N SER A 324 -3.03 -6.63 -8.06
CA SER A 324 -4.13 -6.61 -9.01
C SER A 324 -5.16 -5.57 -8.58
N GLU A 325 -5.57 -4.72 -9.51
CA GLU A 325 -6.63 -3.73 -9.26
C GLU A 325 -8.03 -4.38 -9.20
N GLN A 326 -8.13 -5.64 -9.59
CA GLN A 326 -9.39 -6.38 -9.69
C GLN A 326 -9.38 -7.58 -8.76
N ALA A 327 -10.55 -7.88 -8.18
CA ALA A 327 -10.76 -9.12 -7.46
C ALA A 327 -10.75 -10.31 -8.43
N LEU A 328 -10.18 -11.43 -7.98
CA LEU A 328 -10.20 -12.67 -8.73
C LEU A 328 -11.50 -13.43 -8.43
N LEU A 329 -12.46 -13.31 -9.32
CA LEU A 329 -13.67 -14.14 -9.28
C LEU A 329 -13.28 -15.59 -9.64
N PRO A 330 -14.03 -16.59 -9.13
CA PRO A 330 -13.81 -17.97 -9.48
C PRO A 330 -13.79 -18.19 -11.01
N GLN A 331 -12.80 -18.91 -11.49
CA GLN A 331 -12.63 -19.31 -12.89
C GLN A 331 -12.60 -18.15 -13.91
N THR A 332 -12.30 -16.93 -13.45
CA THR A 332 -12.21 -15.74 -14.29
C THR A 332 -10.76 -15.25 -14.32
N PRO A 333 -10.06 -15.31 -15.46
CA PRO A 333 -8.70 -14.79 -15.58
C PRO A 333 -8.67 -13.26 -15.42
N VAL A 334 -7.71 -12.77 -14.65
CA VAL A 334 -7.48 -11.33 -14.44
C VAL A 334 -6.04 -11.00 -14.81
N PRO A 335 -5.79 -10.02 -15.69
CA PRO A 335 -4.44 -9.65 -16.07
C PRO A 335 -3.71 -9.00 -14.89
N PHE A 336 -2.40 -9.24 -14.82
CA PHE A 336 -1.49 -8.51 -13.93
C PHE A 336 -0.31 -7.96 -14.71
N ALA A 337 0.32 -6.93 -14.16
CA ALA A 337 1.55 -6.34 -14.66
C ALA A 337 2.45 -5.96 -13.49
N VAL A 338 3.73 -6.34 -13.58
CA VAL A 338 4.74 -6.01 -12.58
C VAL A 338 5.97 -5.47 -13.30
N ASP A 339 6.49 -4.35 -12.85
CA ASP A 339 7.64 -3.70 -13.48
C ASP A 339 8.91 -4.56 -13.36
N VAL A 340 9.64 -4.65 -14.46
CA VAL A 340 10.95 -5.27 -14.52
C VAL A 340 12.00 -4.17 -14.67
N ARG A 341 13.02 -4.18 -13.86
CA ARG A 341 14.11 -3.23 -13.94
C ARG A 341 14.80 -3.30 -15.31
N ASP A 342 14.79 -2.21 -16.06
CA ASP A 342 15.21 -2.18 -17.47
C ASP A 342 16.66 -2.63 -17.70
N ASP A 343 17.57 -2.28 -16.78
CA ASP A 343 18.98 -2.67 -16.87
C ASP A 343 19.22 -4.17 -16.62
N LEU A 344 18.26 -4.85 -16.02
CA LEU A 344 18.32 -6.30 -15.78
C LEU A 344 17.56 -7.11 -16.81
N ALA A 345 16.59 -6.55 -17.51
CA ALA A 345 15.68 -7.28 -18.38
C ALA A 345 16.40 -8.11 -19.44
N GLY A 346 17.55 -7.62 -19.96
CA GLY A 346 18.39 -8.37 -20.91
C GLY A 346 19.19 -9.53 -20.29
N ASN A 347 19.31 -9.58 -18.97
CA ASN A 347 20.11 -10.58 -18.25
C ASN A 347 19.26 -11.57 -17.44
N VAL A 348 17.94 -11.38 -17.40
CA VAL A 348 17.01 -12.28 -16.72
C VAL A 348 16.89 -13.58 -17.54
N GLN A 349 17.26 -14.69 -16.94
CA GLN A 349 17.17 -16.01 -17.58
C GLN A 349 15.89 -16.75 -17.22
N SER A 350 15.41 -16.52 -16.02
CA SER A 350 14.15 -17.09 -15.54
C SER A 350 13.54 -16.18 -14.49
N TYR A 351 12.28 -16.36 -14.25
CA TYR A 351 11.54 -15.66 -13.21
C TYR A 351 10.52 -16.60 -12.58
N ARG A 352 10.13 -16.28 -11.34
CA ARG A 352 9.04 -16.94 -10.63
C ARG A 352 8.03 -15.87 -10.22
N VAL A 353 6.76 -16.16 -10.38
CA VAL A 353 5.66 -15.33 -9.87
C VAL A 353 5.01 -16.08 -8.71
N THR A 354 4.91 -15.39 -7.60
CA THR A 354 4.20 -15.86 -6.40
C THR A 354 3.04 -14.91 -6.14
N VAL A 355 1.85 -15.46 -5.95
CA VAL A 355 0.67 -14.67 -5.60
C VAL A 355 0.41 -14.86 -4.12
N ASN A 356 0.34 -13.75 -3.42
CA ASN A 356 0.30 -13.76 -1.99
C ASN A 356 -0.49 -12.56 -1.47
N ASN A 357 -0.79 -12.54 -0.17
CA ASN A 357 -1.45 -11.44 0.49
C ASN A 357 -2.82 -11.09 -0.12
N TYR A 358 -3.78 -11.99 0.04
CA TYR A 358 -5.16 -11.76 -0.38
C TYR A 358 -6.13 -12.06 0.75
N THR A 359 -7.35 -11.56 0.63
CA THR A 359 -8.47 -11.97 1.50
C THR A 359 -9.53 -12.69 0.70
N LEU A 360 -10.25 -13.54 1.39
CA LEU A 360 -11.39 -14.26 0.84
C LEU A 360 -12.67 -13.58 1.27
N ASP A 361 -13.64 -13.50 0.35
CA ASP A 361 -15.02 -13.23 0.74
C ASP A 361 -15.54 -14.41 1.56
N ARG A 362 -15.80 -14.17 2.82
CA ARG A 362 -16.55 -15.12 3.62
C ARG A 362 -18.02 -15.01 3.18
N GLN A 363 -18.51 -15.99 2.47
CA GLN A 363 -19.95 -16.13 2.30
C GLN A 363 -20.56 -16.25 3.70
N GLN A 364 -21.35 -15.25 4.07
CA GLN A 364 -22.17 -15.25 5.29
C GLN A 364 -23.31 -16.24 5.16
#